data_a791b9f1ef5d44df0d3939ff660fbb20
#
_entry.id   a791b9f1ef5d44df0d3939ff660fbb20
#
_cell.length_a   1.000
_cell.length_b   1.000
_cell.length_c   1.000
_cell.angle_alpha   90.00
_cell.angle_beta   90.00
_cell.angle_gamma   90.00
#
_symmetry.space_group_name_H-M   'P 1'
#
loop_
_entity.id
_entity.type
_entity.pdbx_description
1 polymer ?
#
loop_
_entity_poly.entity_id
_entity_poly.type
_entity_poly.pdbx_seq_one_letter_code
_entity_poly.pdbx_strand_id
1 'polypeptide(L)'
;MDAFLDYLIKKSDVRKEFSIKDHSSKKERTSDDNLNYKKISIPSVESYVVFDFETTGMNPIVNRIIEIGAVKVIDNNIVDSFSQLINPMQYITTRISNVVNITNDMVEDCPIIEDVLPNFLEFIEDFPLVAHNARFDMGFLINNAHRLGYEVNNVVLDTLLLSRKFNKDCIKHNLNYLTKHYNVKLEHAHRAYYDALATCSIYKIIQSRYKNTLAI
;
A
#
# COMPACT_ATOMS: atom_id res chain seq x y z
N MET A 1 24.55 -11.67 15.22
CA MET A 1 24.24 -10.23 15.14
C MET A 1 22.78 -10.12 14.83
N ASP A 2 22.04 -9.38 15.62
CA ASP A 2 20.57 -9.40 15.62
C ASP A 2 20.03 -8.59 14.44
N ALA A 3 19.24 -9.22 13.56
CA ALA A 3 18.60 -8.57 12.39
C ALA A 3 17.82 -7.31 12.78
N PHE A 4 17.32 -7.25 14.02
CA PHE A 4 16.63 -6.09 14.57
C PHE A 4 17.59 -4.92 14.85
N LEU A 5 18.82 -5.19 15.30
CA LEU A 5 19.83 -4.15 15.52
C LEU A 5 20.33 -3.57 14.19
N ASP A 6 20.52 -4.40 13.17
CA ASP A 6 20.85 -3.98 11.80
C ASP A 6 19.73 -3.14 11.19
N TYR A 7 18.47 -3.48 11.47
CA TYR A 7 17.30 -2.69 11.10
C TYR A 7 17.34 -1.28 11.71
N LEU A 8 17.61 -1.16 13.03
CA LEU A 8 17.67 0.12 13.73
C LEU A 8 18.84 1.01 13.26
N ILE A 9 19.98 0.42 12.91
CA ILE A 9 21.13 1.14 12.37
C ILE A 9 20.81 1.69 10.98
N LYS A 10 20.20 0.88 10.09
CA LYS A 10 19.78 1.28 8.75
C LYS A 10 18.63 2.29 8.74
N LYS A 11 17.81 2.34 9.80
CA LYS A 11 16.75 3.34 9.98
C LYS A 11 17.27 4.78 9.92
N SER A 12 18.51 5.03 10.40
CA SER A 12 19.17 6.35 10.34
C SER A 12 19.59 6.73 8.92
N ASP A 13 19.86 5.77 8.06
CA ASP A 13 20.37 6.00 6.71
C ASP A 13 19.21 6.22 5.71
N VAL A 14 18.08 5.53 5.86
CA VAL A 14 16.87 5.75 5.07
C VAL A 14 16.37 7.19 5.21
N ARG A 15 16.46 7.81 6.39
CA ARG A 15 16.11 9.22 6.60
C ARG A 15 16.98 10.21 5.82
N LYS A 16 18.22 9.84 5.48
CA LYS A 16 19.14 10.71 4.72
C LYS A 16 18.86 10.66 3.20
N GLU A 17 18.37 9.54 2.66
CA GLU A 17 18.10 9.41 1.23
C GLU A 17 16.87 10.20 0.76
N PHE A 18 15.92 10.52 1.66
CA PHE A 18 14.67 11.21 1.32
C PHE A 18 14.73 12.74 1.39
N SER A 19 15.89 13.33 1.60
CA SER A 19 16.12 14.78 1.46
C SER A 19 16.26 15.18 -0.02
N ILE A 20 15.24 14.95 -0.84
CA ILE A 20 15.24 15.28 -2.26
C ILE A 20 14.77 16.72 -2.46
N LYS A 21 15.58 17.51 -3.18
CA LYS A 21 15.28 18.89 -3.59
C LYS A 21 14.04 18.95 -4.48
N ASP A 22 13.10 19.77 -4.05
CA ASP A 22 11.85 20.07 -4.73
C ASP A 22 12.12 20.84 -6.05
N HIS A 23 11.73 20.27 -7.18
CA HIS A 23 11.59 20.98 -8.44
C HIS A 23 10.11 20.99 -8.84
N SER A 24 9.39 21.97 -8.33
CA SER A 24 7.99 22.20 -8.66
C SER A 24 7.82 22.80 -10.06
N SER A 25 7.20 22.04 -10.95
CA SER A 25 6.54 22.60 -12.14
C SER A 25 5.04 22.70 -11.89
N LYS A 26 4.51 23.91 -11.91
CA LYS A 26 3.06 24.19 -11.77
C LYS A 26 2.30 23.56 -12.95
N LYS A 27 1.36 22.65 -12.63
CA LYS A 27 0.30 22.20 -13.54
C LYS A 27 -1.05 22.41 -12.86
N GLU A 28 -2.05 22.83 -13.62
CA GLU A 28 -3.41 23.14 -13.17
C GLU A 28 -4.06 21.99 -12.40
N ARG A 29 -4.74 22.35 -11.30
CA ARG A 29 -5.40 21.43 -10.36
C ARG A 29 -6.71 20.95 -10.96
N THR A 30 -6.82 19.65 -11.20
CA THR A 30 -8.10 18.97 -11.43
C THR A 30 -8.71 18.58 -10.08
N SER A 31 -10.03 18.36 -10.04
CA SER A 31 -10.83 18.04 -8.83
C SER A 31 -10.40 16.79 -8.03
N ASP A 32 -9.30 16.20 -8.42
CA ASP A 32 -8.71 14.98 -7.85
C ASP A 32 -7.64 15.24 -6.76
N ASP A 33 -7.31 16.51 -6.49
CA ASP A 33 -6.14 16.91 -5.69
C ASP A 33 -6.37 17.01 -4.17
N ASN A 34 -7.51 16.53 -3.64
CA ASN A 34 -7.82 16.63 -2.21
C ASN A 34 -7.08 15.61 -1.31
N LEU A 35 -6.37 14.63 -1.88
CA LEU A 35 -5.51 13.73 -1.11
C LEU A 35 -4.08 14.27 -1.14
N ASN A 36 -3.68 14.91 -0.06
CA ASN A 36 -2.38 15.57 0.06
C ASN A 36 -1.29 14.58 0.53
N TYR A 37 -0.71 13.82 -0.39
CA TYR A 37 0.49 13.00 -0.14
C TYR A 37 1.50 13.12 -1.28
N LYS A 38 2.79 12.96 -0.93
CA LYS A 38 3.88 13.03 -1.91
C LYS A 38 3.94 11.74 -2.72
N LYS A 39 4.02 11.83 -4.05
CA LYS A 39 4.13 10.69 -4.96
C LYS A 39 5.53 10.55 -5.52
N ILE A 40 6.06 9.33 -5.53
CA ILE A 40 7.27 8.98 -6.26
C ILE A 40 6.86 8.27 -7.56
N SER A 41 7.39 8.75 -8.69
CA SER A 41 7.07 8.23 -10.04
C SER A 41 8.16 7.36 -10.65
N ILE A 42 9.18 6.98 -9.87
CA ILE A 42 10.25 6.06 -10.24
C ILE A 42 10.40 4.98 -9.15
N PRO A 43 10.55 3.70 -9.51
CA PRO A 43 10.61 2.60 -8.56
C PRO A 43 12.03 2.38 -8.03
N SER A 44 12.58 3.37 -7.31
CA SER A 44 13.98 3.38 -6.87
C SER A 44 14.19 2.99 -5.41
N VAL A 45 13.12 2.83 -4.61
CA VAL A 45 13.25 2.53 -3.17
C VAL A 45 13.36 1.03 -2.93
N GLU A 46 14.31 0.61 -2.10
CA GLU A 46 14.58 -0.80 -1.75
C GLU A 46 14.07 -1.17 -0.36
N SER A 47 13.75 -0.15 0.48
CA SER A 47 13.11 -0.32 1.78
C SER A 47 11.79 0.45 1.80
N TYR A 48 10.67 -0.25 2.05
CA TYR A 48 9.31 0.28 1.91
C TYR A 48 8.30 -0.62 2.62
N VAL A 49 7.08 -0.12 2.81
CA VAL A 49 5.93 -0.94 3.24
C VAL A 49 4.95 -1.05 2.08
N VAL A 50 4.60 -2.27 1.71
CA VAL A 50 3.48 -2.54 0.78
C VAL A 50 2.24 -2.79 1.60
N PHE A 51 1.12 -2.19 1.22
CA PHE A 51 -0.15 -2.40 1.93
C PHE A 51 -1.35 -2.42 0.99
N ASP A 52 -2.42 -2.98 1.47
CA ASP A 52 -3.71 -3.10 0.82
C ASP A 52 -4.83 -3.10 1.86
N PHE A 53 -6.00 -2.58 1.52
CA PHE A 53 -7.18 -2.56 2.37
C PHE A 53 -8.37 -3.22 1.69
N GLU A 54 -9.08 -4.08 2.45
CA GLU A 54 -10.44 -4.43 2.10
C GLU A 54 -11.42 -3.51 2.83
N THR A 55 -12.52 -3.16 2.16
CA THR A 55 -13.44 -2.14 2.64
C THR A 55 -14.91 -2.49 2.38
N THR A 56 -15.83 -1.86 3.11
CA THR A 56 -17.28 -1.99 2.88
C THR A 56 -17.77 -1.30 1.62
N GLY A 57 -16.90 -0.64 0.84
CA GLY A 57 -17.22 0.04 -0.43
C GLY A 57 -16.15 1.03 -0.85
N MET A 58 -16.44 1.85 -1.86
CA MET A 58 -15.42 2.64 -2.58
C MET A 58 -15.15 4.04 -2.00
N ASN A 59 -16.03 4.57 -1.15
CA ASN A 59 -15.94 5.95 -0.68
C ASN A 59 -15.37 6.00 0.75
N PRO A 60 -14.16 6.56 0.99
CA PRO A 60 -13.51 6.56 2.30
C PRO A 60 -14.23 7.40 3.37
N ILE A 61 -15.17 8.26 2.98
CA ILE A 61 -15.94 9.08 3.94
C ILE A 61 -17.08 8.25 4.57
N VAL A 62 -17.76 7.42 3.78
CA VAL A 62 -18.96 6.68 4.23
C VAL A 62 -18.73 5.20 4.42
N ASN A 63 -17.73 4.62 3.77
CA ASN A 63 -17.37 3.23 3.92
C ASN A 63 -16.25 3.04 4.95
N ARG A 64 -16.05 1.79 5.37
CA ARG A 64 -15.14 1.42 6.46
C ARG A 64 -14.12 0.38 5.99
N ILE A 65 -12.93 0.41 6.59
CA ILE A 65 -11.92 -0.65 6.43
C ILE A 65 -12.41 -1.88 7.19
N ILE A 66 -12.27 -3.06 6.59
CA ILE A 66 -12.62 -4.36 7.17
C ILE A 66 -11.42 -5.32 7.24
N GLU A 67 -10.36 -5.05 6.50
CA GLU A 67 -9.08 -5.75 6.64
C GLU A 67 -7.92 -4.80 6.27
N ILE A 68 -6.82 -4.91 7.01
CA ILE A 68 -5.53 -4.30 6.68
C ILE A 68 -4.55 -5.44 6.43
N GLY A 69 -3.88 -5.42 5.29
CA GLY A 69 -2.76 -6.30 4.98
C GLY A 69 -1.54 -5.49 4.59
N ALA A 70 -0.37 -5.80 5.16
CA ALA A 70 0.87 -5.15 4.77
C ALA A 70 2.09 -6.04 4.95
N VAL A 71 3.15 -5.72 4.21
CA VAL A 71 4.48 -6.31 4.36
C VAL A 71 5.54 -5.22 4.39
N LYS A 72 6.45 -5.31 5.35
CA LYS A 72 7.61 -4.44 5.47
C LYS A 72 8.79 -5.06 4.75
N VAL A 73 9.39 -4.29 3.88
CA VAL A 73 10.53 -4.71 3.06
C VAL A 73 11.74 -3.84 3.41
N ILE A 74 12.86 -4.46 3.68
CA ILE A 74 14.16 -3.80 3.90
C ILE A 74 15.18 -4.43 2.96
N ASP A 75 15.88 -3.60 2.20
CA ASP A 75 16.87 -4.04 1.20
C ASP A 75 16.29 -5.13 0.29
N ASN A 76 15.07 -4.93 -0.20
CA ASN A 76 14.30 -5.87 -1.03
C ASN A 76 13.91 -7.21 -0.37
N ASN A 77 14.13 -7.39 0.95
CA ASN A 77 13.71 -8.58 1.69
C ASN A 77 12.50 -8.26 2.57
N ILE A 78 11.49 -9.14 2.56
CA ILE A 78 10.37 -9.04 3.50
C ILE A 78 10.90 -9.40 4.88
N VAL A 79 10.77 -8.47 5.84
CA VAL A 79 11.27 -8.63 7.22
C VAL A 79 10.16 -8.69 8.25
N ASP A 80 8.96 -8.17 7.91
CA ASP A 80 7.83 -8.14 8.83
C ASP A 80 6.50 -8.08 8.06
N SER A 81 5.39 -8.34 8.74
CA SER A 81 4.06 -8.30 8.15
C SER A 81 2.99 -7.85 9.14
N PHE A 82 1.94 -7.24 8.61
CA PHE A 82 0.75 -6.82 9.34
C PHE A 82 -0.48 -7.42 8.67
N SER A 83 -1.35 -8.08 9.43
CA SER A 83 -2.62 -8.63 8.91
C SER A 83 -3.66 -8.59 10.00
N GLN A 84 -4.73 -7.81 9.80
CA GLN A 84 -5.76 -7.63 10.81
C GLN A 84 -7.14 -7.44 10.17
N LEU A 85 -8.10 -8.31 10.55
CA LEU A 85 -9.51 -8.07 10.32
C LEU A 85 -10.04 -7.01 11.30
N ILE A 86 -10.96 -6.17 10.82
CA ILE A 86 -11.47 -5.03 11.57
C ILE A 86 -13.00 -5.08 11.58
N ASN A 87 -13.58 -4.90 12.75
CA ASN A 87 -15.01 -4.68 12.86
C ASN A 87 -15.35 -3.27 12.31
N PRO A 88 -16.05 -3.17 11.19
CA PRO A 88 -16.33 -1.88 10.57
C PRO A 88 -17.40 -1.07 11.32
N MET A 89 -18.05 -1.65 12.33
CA MET A 89 -19.26 -1.10 12.97
C MET A 89 -20.33 -0.68 11.93
N GLN A 90 -20.32 -1.39 10.80
CA GLN A 90 -21.20 -1.18 9.65
C GLN A 90 -21.48 -2.53 8.99
N TYR A 91 -22.72 -2.75 8.56
CA TYR A 91 -23.09 -3.99 7.87
C TYR A 91 -22.35 -4.17 6.55
N ILE A 92 -21.67 -5.29 6.38
CA ILE A 92 -21.05 -5.71 5.13
C ILE A 92 -22.13 -6.33 4.24
N THR A 93 -22.45 -5.67 3.13
CA THR A 93 -23.48 -6.17 2.22
C THR A 93 -23.04 -7.47 1.55
N THR A 94 -23.98 -8.34 1.20
CA THR A 94 -23.70 -9.60 0.48
C THR A 94 -22.88 -9.38 -0.80
N ARG A 95 -23.10 -8.25 -1.49
CA ARG A 95 -22.35 -7.89 -2.69
C ARG A 95 -20.86 -7.68 -2.37
N ILE A 96 -20.53 -6.98 -1.31
CA ILE A 96 -19.13 -6.75 -0.87
C ILE A 96 -18.55 -8.07 -0.36
N SER A 97 -19.26 -8.77 0.54
CA SER A 97 -18.80 -10.05 1.10
C SER A 97 -18.42 -11.06 0.00
N ASN A 98 -19.20 -11.13 -1.09
CA ASN A 98 -18.91 -12.01 -2.23
C ASN A 98 -17.65 -11.58 -3.03
N VAL A 99 -17.22 -10.33 -2.94
CA VAL A 99 -16.00 -9.84 -3.60
C VAL A 99 -14.77 -10.08 -2.74
N VAL A 100 -14.84 -9.69 -1.47
CA VAL A 100 -13.66 -9.70 -0.57
C VAL A 100 -13.55 -10.99 0.26
N ASN A 101 -14.57 -11.88 0.20
CA ASN A 101 -14.66 -13.11 1.01
C ASN A 101 -14.58 -12.86 2.52
N ILE A 102 -15.07 -11.72 2.99
CA ILE A 102 -15.19 -11.36 4.41
C ILE A 102 -16.67 -11.18 4.73
N THR A 103 -17.16 -11.93 5.73
CA THR A 103 -18.55 -11.89 6.19
C THR A 103 -18.69 -11.07 7.47
N ASN A 104 -19.92 -10.69 7.83
CA ASN A 104 -20.19 -10.01 9.09
C ASN A 104 -19.74 -10.82 10.30
N ASP A 105 -19.98 -12.12 10.30
CA ASP A 105 -19.59 -13.04 11.40
C ASP A 105 -18.06 -13.10 11.60
N MET A 106 -17.28 -12.94 10.52
CA MET A 106 -15.81 -12.97 10.60
C MET A 106 -15.24 -11.74 11.31
N VAL A 107 -15.96 -10.63 11.33
CA VAL A 107 -15.48 -9.34 11.86
C VAL A 107 -16.20 -8.92 13.13
N GLU A 108 -17.24 -9.63 13.56
CA GLU A 108 -18.08 -9.27 14.70
C GLU A 108 -17.27 -9.05 15.99
N ASP A 109 -16.36 -9.98 16.30
CA ASP A 109 -15.51 -9.95 17.50
C ASP A 109 -14.12 -9.34 17.23
N CYS A 110 -13.88 -8.75 16.03
CA CYS A 110 -12.62 -8.11 15.70
C CYS A 110 -12.52 -6.71 16.33
N PRO A 111 -11.28 -6.20 16.56
CA PRO A 111 -11.10 -4.83 17.03
C PRO A 111 -11.62 -3.82 16.00
N ILE A 112 -12.01 -2.66 16.48
CA ILE A 112 -12.42 -1.53 15.63
C ILE A 112 -11.20 -0.78 15.09
N ILE A 113 -11.40 0.08 14.09
CA ILE A 113 -10.30 0.82 13.44
C ILE A 113 -9.55 1.75 14.40
N GLU A 114 -10.22 2.27 15.42
CA GLU A 114 -9.65 3.11 16.46
C GLU A 114 -8.55 2.40 17.26
N ASP A 115 -8.69 1.09 17.47
CA ASP A 115 -7.73 0.26 18.20
C ASP A 115 -6.60 -0.25 17.29
N VAL A 116 -6.88 -0.43 16.00
CA VAL A 116 -5.96 -1.04 15.03
C VAL A 116 -5.06 0.01 14.36
N LEU A 117 -5.62 1.17 14.01
CA LEU A 117 -4.89 2.16 13.22
C LEU A 117 -3.62 2.67 13.90
N PRO A 118 -3.57 2.93 15.22
CA PRO A 118 -2.32 3.33 15.88
C PRO A 118 -1.18 2.32 15.68
N ASN A 119 -1.48 1.03 15.81
CA ASN A 119 -0.49 -0.05 15.61
C ASN A 119 -0.06 -0.14 14.13
N PHE A 120 -0.98 0.09 13.20
CA PHE A 120 -0.66 0.12 11.77
C PHE A 120 0.21 1.33 11.43
N LEU A 121 -0.05 2.51 12.01
CA LEU A 121 0.79 3.70 11.83
C LEU A 121 2.18 3.50 12.42
N GLU A 122 2.30 2.82 13.56
CA GLU A 122 3.59 2.42 14.12
C GLU A 122 4.30 1.41 13.20
N PHE A 123 3.58 0.47 12.61
CA PHE A 123 4.15 -0.49 11.66
C PHE A 123 4.69 0.18 10.40
N ILE A 124 3.97 1.14 9.80
CA ILE A 124 4.44 1.83 8.57
C ILE A 124 5.53 2.86 8.85
N GLU A 125 5.60 3.42 10.05
CA GLU A 125 6.57 4.47 10.42
C GLU A 125 6.65 5.60 9.38
N ASP A 126 7.87 6.00 8.98
CA ASP A 126 8.15 6.96 7.91
C ASP A 126 8.60 6.30 6.59
N PHE A 127 8.40 4.98 6.46
CA PHE A 127 8.74 4.25 5.23
C PHE A 127 7.94 4.75 4.03
N PRO A 128 8.52 4.73 2.81
CA PRO A 128 7.75 4.83 1.58
C PRO A 128 6.65 3.77 1.53
N LEU A 129 5.46 4.18 1.17
CA LEU A 129 4.31 3.30 1.02
C LEU A 129 4.15 2.87 -0.44
N VAL A 130 3.89 1.60 -0.65
CA VAL A 130 3.62 1.03 -1.97
C VAL A 130 2.23 0.40 -1.93
N ALA A 131 1.38 0.75 -2.90
CA ALA A 131 0.07 0.11 -3.05
C ALA A 131 -0.30 -0.01 -4.54
N HIS A 132 -1.26 -0.88 -4.86
CA HIS A 132 -1.76 -1.02 -6.22
C HIS A 132 -3.04 -0.20 -6.41
N ASN A 133 -3.01 0.87 -7.23
CA ASN A 133 -4.03 1.90 -7.26
C ASN A 133 -4.10 2.67 -5.92
N ALA A 134 -2.93 3.09 -5.47
CA ALA A 134 -2.67 3.66 -4.14
C ALA A 134 -3.62 4.79 -3.73
N ARG A 135 -4.26 5.47 -4.69
CA ARG A 135 -5.25 6.52 -4.39
C ARG A 135 -6.41 5.98 -3.55
N PHE A 136 -6.84 4.74 -3.79
CA PHE A 136 -7.92 4.12 -3.05
C PHE A 136 -7.52 3.92 -1.59
N ASP A 137 -6.43 3.20 -1.35
CA ASP A 137 -5.98 2.85 0.01
C ASP A 137 -5.56 4.09 0.81
N MET A 138 -4.83 5.00 0.17
CA MET A 138 -4.44 6.28 0.78
C MET A 138 -5.66 7.14 1.15
N GLY A 139 -6.74 7.07 0.39
CA GLY A 139 -7.99 7.74 0.73
C GLY A 139 -8.55 7.26 2.06
N PHE A 140 -8.60 5.96 2.27
CA PHE A 140 -9.04 5.37 3.53
C PHE A 140 -8.05 5.62 4.68
N LEU A 141 -6.74 5.47 4.42
CA LEU A 141 -5.70 5.70 5.42
C LEU A 141 -5.73 7.13 5.95
N ILE A 142 -5.65 8.11 5.06
CA ILE A 142 -5.60 9.53 5.43
C ILE A 142 -6.91 9.95 6.13
N ASN A 143 -8.07 9.49 5.64
CA ASN A 143 -9.36 9.85 6.24
C ASN A 143 -9.46 9.31 7.68
N ASN A 144 -9.12 8.04 7.93
CA ASN A 144 -9.17 7.46 9.26
C ASN A 144 -8.09 8.05 10.19
N ALA A 145 -6.86 8.27 9.70
CA ALA A 145 -5.80 8.91 10.46
C ALA A 145 -6.22 10.32 10.91
N HIS A 146 -6.69 11.15 9.99
CA HIS A 146 -7.14 12.51 10.30
C HIS A 146 -8.30 12.52 11.32
N ARG A 147 -9.28 11.62 11.17
CA ARG A 147 -10.41 11.48 12.11
C ARG A 147 -9.94 11.14 13.53
N LEU A 148 -8.82 10.42 13.67
CA LEU A 148 -8.23 10.03 14.96
C LEU A 148 -7.11 10.98 15.43
N GLY A 149 -6.88 12.09 14.73
CA GLY A 149 -5.89 13.09 15.11
C GLY A 149 -4.45 12.76 14.72
N TYR A 150 -4.26 11.81 13.78
CA TYR A 150 -2.95 11.44 13.23
C TYR A 150 -2.70 12.06 11.86
N GLU A 151 -1.44 12.21 11.50
CA GLU A 151 -1.00 12.62 10.17
C GLU A 151 -0.25 11.49 9.46
N VAL A 152 -0.44 11.37 8.15
CA VAL A 152 0.27 10.42 7.28
C VAL A 152 1.07 11.23 6.26
N ASN A 153 2.38 11.30 6.48
CA ASN A 153 3.30 12.10 5.67
C ASN A 153 4.21 11.25 4.77
N ASN A 154 3.97 9.95 4.72
CA ASN A 154 4.75 8.99 3.93
C ASN A 154 4.68 9.33 2.44
N VAL A 155 5.80 9.14 1.75
CA VAL A 155 5.82 9.19 0.28
C VAL A 155 5.20 7.92 -0.29
N VAL A 156 4.52 8.02 -1.43
CA VAL A 156 3.71 6.92 -1.98
C VAL A 156 4.15 6.55 -3.39
N LEU A 157 4.25 5.26 -3.65
CA LEU A 157 4.46 4.66 -4.96
C LEU A 157 3.21 3.86 -5.36
N ASP A 158 2.67 4.19 -6.51
CA ASP A 158 1.49 3.51 -7.08
C ASP A 158 1.92 2.52 -8.15
N THR A 159 1.84 1.23 -7.86
CA THR A 159 2.27 0.17 -8.80
C THR A 159 1.40 0.09 -10.05
N LEU A 160 0.13 0.54 -10.02
CA LEU A 160 -0.70 0.67 -11.22
C LEU A 160 -0.11 1.71 -12.18
N LEU A 161 0.26 2.89 -11.66
CA LEU A 161 0.85 3.96 -12.47
C LEU A 161 2.26 3.60 -12.94
N LEU A 162 3.07 3.02 -12.06
CA LEU A 162 4.40 2.53 -12.40
C LEU A 162 4.35 1.42 -13.45
N SER A 163 3.41 0.48 -13.33
CA SER A 163 3.21 -0.57 -14.34
C SER A 163 2.84 -0.01 -15.70
N ARG A 164 1.95 0.97 -15.76
CA ARG A 164 1.62 1.67 -17.02
C ARG A 164 2.83 2.34 -17.66
N LYS A 165 3.78 2.79 -16.84
CA LYS A 165 4.99 3.46 -17.30
C LYS A 165 6.07 2.48 -17.77
N PHE A 166 6.32 1.39 -17.04
CA PHE A 166 7.48 0.52 -17.23
C PHE A 166 7.16 -0.87 -17.80
N ASN A 167 5.90 -1.34 -17.71
CA ASN A 167 5.46 -2.63 -18.23
C ASN A 167 4.67 -2.46 -19.53
N LYS A 168 5.35 -1.96 -20.59
CA LYS A 168 4.72 -1.62 -21.88
C LYS A 168 4.22 -2.83 -22.68
N ASP A 169 4.64 -4.03 -22.32
CA ASP A 169 4.18 -5.32 -22.84
C ASP A 169 2.82 -5.75 -22.28
N CYS A 170 2.34 -5.10 -21.22
CA CYS A 170 1.06 -5.41 -20.61
C CYS A 170 -0.08 -4.63 -21.28
N ILE A 171 -1.17 -5.33 -21.63
CA ILE A 171 -2.41 -4.71 -22.17
C ILE A 171 -3.38 -4.26 -21.06
N LYS A 172 -3.22 -4.81 -19.84
CA LYS A 172 -3.95 -4.42 -18.63
C LYS A 172 -2.97 -4.27 -17.47
N HIS A 173 -3.34 -3.44 -16.49
CA HIS A 173 -2.46 -3.13 -15.36
C HIS A 173 -3.14 -3.32 -13.99
N ASN A 174 -4.31 -3.98 -13.93
CA ASN A 174 -4.87 -4.40 -12.65
C ASN A 174 -4.05 -5.57 -12.06
N LEU A 175 -4.08 -5.71 -10.74
CA LEU A 175 -3.25 -6.67 -10.01
C LEU A 175 -3.46 -8.10 -10.51
N ASN A 176 -4.71 -8.54 -10.68
CA ASN A 176 -5.07 -9.88 -11.17
C ASN A 176 -4.49 -10.18 -12.57
N TYR A 177 -4.43 -9.20 -13.45
CA TYR A 177 -3.81 -9.38 -14.77
C TYR A 177 -2.29 -9.47 -14.64
N LEU A 178 -1.68 -8.56 -13.89
CA LEU A 178 -0.22 -8.52 -13.73
C LEU A 178 0.31 -9.78 -13.06
N THR A 179 -0.37 -10.28 -12.03
CA THR A 179 0.02 -11.53 -11.35
C THR A 179 -0.01 -12.71 -12.31
N LYS A 180 -1.06 -12.85 -13.13
CA LYS A 180 -1.14 -13.89 -14.17
C LYS A 180 -0.06 -13.72 -15.23
N HIS A 181 0.14 -12.51 -15.74
CA HIS A 181 1.08 -12.19 -16.81
C HIS A 181 2.54 -12.49 -16.39
N TYR A 182 2.89 -12.20 -15.13
CA TYR A 182 4.24 -12.42 -14.61
C TYR A 182 4.41 -13.72 -13.80
N ASN A 183 3.39 -14.58 -13.79
CA ASN A 183 3.38 -15.82 -13.00
C ASN A 183 3.68 -15.58 -11.51
N VAL A 184 3.14 -14.49 -10.96
CA VAL A 184 3.21 -14.19 -9.54
C VAL A 184 2.07 -14.93 -8.83
N LYS A 185 2.39 -15.64 -7.75
CA LYS A 185 1.40 -16.37 -6.97
C LYS A 185 0.47 -15.39 -6.24
N LEU A 186 -0.84 -15.58 -6.42
CA LEU A 186 -1.89 -14.86 -5.69
C LEU A 186 -2.86 -15.92 -5.14
N GLU A 187 -2.64 -16.35 -3.89
CA GLU A 187 -3.35 -17.49 -3.31
C GLU A 187 -4.81 -17.18 -2.97
N HIS A 188 -5.05 -16.03 -2.40
CA HIS A 188 -6.38 -15.60 -1.94
C HIS A 188 -6.62 -14.15 -2.40
N ALA A 189 -6.99 -13.97 -3.67
CA ALA A 189 -7.35 -12.65 -4.21
C ALA A 189 -8.48 -12.03 -3.37
N HIS A 190 -8.40 -10.72 -3.18
CA HIS A 190 -9.31 -9.96 -2.32
C HIS A 190 -9.21 -10.35 -0.84
N ARG A 191 -7.99 -10.60 -0.39
CA ARG A 191 -7.59 -10.63 1.01
C ARG A 191 -6.35 -9.75 1.12
N ALA A 192 -6.44 -8.70 1.89
CA ALA A 192 -5.49 -7.58 1.91
C ALA A 192 -4.01 -8.01 2.06
N TYR A 193 -3.72 -8.99 2.91
CA TYR A 193 -2.36 -9.51 3.07
C TYR A 193 -1.80 -10.15 1.79
N TYR A 194 -2.60 -10.95 1.10
CA TYR A 194 -2.16 -11.64 -0.13
C TYR A 194 -2.06 -10.68 -1.31
N ASP A 195 -2.92 -9.67 -1.37
CA ASP A 195 -2.85 -8.61 -2.38
C ASP A 195 -1.63 -7.70 -2.15
N ALA A 196 -1.27 -7.41 -0.89
CA ALA A 196 -0.02 -6.73 -0.54
C ALA A 196 1.23 -7.56 -0.93
N LEU A 197 1.26 -8.87 -0.68
CA LEU A 197 2.34 -9.76 -1.12
C LEU A 197 2.49 -9.80 -2.65
N ALA A 198 1.38 -9.92 -3.36
CA ALA A 198 1.38 -9.90 -4.82
C ALA A 198 1.85 -8.53 -5.34
N THR A 199 1.37 -7.43 -4.74
CA THR A 199 1.81 -6.06 -5.08
C THR A 199 3.31 -5.88 -4.83
N CYS A 200 3.86 -6.42 -3.74
CA CYS A 200 5.30 -6.44 -3.47
C CYS A 200 6.08 -7.11 -4.61
N SER A 201 5.62 -8.29 -5.04
CA SER A 201 6.24 -9.04 -6.14
C SER A 201 6.19 -8.27 -7.47
N ILE A 202 5.04 -7.66 -7.78
CA ILE A 202 4.87 -6.80 -8.97
C ILE A 202 5.78 -5.57 -8.89
N TYR A 203 5.91 -4.95 -7.71
CA TYR A 203 6.81 -3.81 -7.55
C TYR A 203 8.27 -4.17 -7.81
N LYS A 204 8.76 -5.32 -7.33
CA LYS A 204 10.11 -5.83 -7.62
C LYS A 204 10.36 -6.06 -9.12
N ILE A 205 9.35 -6.56 -9.85
CA ILE A 205 9.42 -6.71 -11.31
C ILE A 205 9.55 -5.33 -11.97
N ILE A 206 8.77 -4.36 -11.55
CA ILE A 206 8.83 -2.99 -12.07
C ILE A 206 10.20 -2.35 -11.77
N GLN A 207 10.76 -2.56 -10.58
CA GLN A 207 12.11 -2.11 -10.21
C GLN A 207 13.18 -2.69 -11.14
N SER A 208 13.13 -4.00 -11.39
CA SER A 208 14.07 -4.67 -12.30
C SER A 208 14.00 -4.07 -13.71
N ARG A 209 12.79 -3.85 -14.23
CA ARG A 209 12.60 -3.24 -15.55
C ARG A 209 13.12 -1.81 -15.60
N TYR A 210 12.87 -1.03 -14.56
CA TYR A 210 13.42 0.32 -14.48
C TYR A 210 14.94 0.33 -14.46
N LYS A 211 15.59 -0.53 -13.65
CA LYS A 211 17.05 -0.67 -13.62
C LYS A 211 17.62 -1.02 -15.00
N ASN A 212 16.95 -1.89 -15.75
CA ASN A 212 17.35 -2.25 -17.11
C ASN A 212 17.24 -1.06 -18.10
N THR A 213 16.32 -0.12 -17.88
CA THR A 213 16.22 1.10 -18.74
C THR A 213 17.33 2.11 -18.48
N LEU A 214 18.01 2.03 -17.31
CA LEU A 214 19.15 2.89 -16.97
C LEU A 214 20.49 2.34 -17.45
N ALA A 215 20.54 1.06 -17.82
CA ALA A 215 21.74 0.36 -18.24
C ALA A 215 22.00 0.40 -19.77
N ILE A 216 21.09 1.05 -20.52
CA ILE A 216 21.17 1.29 -21.96
C ILE A 216 21.58 2.74 -22.20
#